data_108249a04f0d5275840b67ac35bf3282
#
_entry.id   108249a04f0d5275840b67ac35bf3282
#
_cell.length_a   1.000
_cell.length_b   1.000
_cell.length_c   1.000
_cell.angle_alpha   90.00
_cell.angle_beta   90.00
_cell.angle_gamma   90.00
#
_symmetry.space_group_name_H-M   'P 1'
#
loop_
_entity.id
_entity.type
_entity.pdbx_description
1 polymer ?
#
loop_
_entity_poly.entity_id
_entity_poly.type
_entity_poly.pdbx_seq_one_letter_code
_entity_poly.pdbx_strand_id
1 'polypeptide(L)'
;MADDAPPDLLTSPIERTALNRLFVIGGPIGLAIGIVLSLWVNAQRVTHGVVLQAETAWVAQSPLAMRVQVVPETGAQVGEVTARLSVEQGGRTHDLGTLTPTGDGMAQGTFAVPALAEGDATLHAQIEAVGAPPFSESLTVQVVPTRETKLGEPVISTSMSQYADDSDPQPGDRRIVVRPRGRVLSGFDNELFVRVTSGDGQPWQGPITVDLVDGELAQKVGRPDAPVRIFEGETDRSGLASFSGMLSSEVVRVEVALRDAIAPDQVLAQRRVRLVSFAGAVAARAEPPTVRPGTATKVFASGLSAKRPVFVDVFSPAGAWVGTFEPPVLGREPERELVLPDLGPGIYQLEAYHFTNRPGESTALVRIASSDADGLRTLVARQKDDLSVTRLEKEWDAELERKWLDRLPDLALDGVEDTRLRAFLLGTLPPRVHGPPVALMTRDRDRTAMAEAKRKWTIGLRIYMLGGGGIFLFAMTWLMIRAHGQGAETTLKELSELNEGVDQQALTEAVRKARRAALLRGLGVVAVMAGGIILTVVLLENLLWEM
;
A
#
# COMPACT_ATOMS: atom_id res chain seq x y z
N MET A 1 81.28 -12.29 -28.66
CA MET A 1 80.78 -11.08 -29.32
C MET A 1 79.62 -10.62 -28.45
N ALA A 2 79.93 -9.73 -27.57
CA ALA A 2 78.89 -9.07 -26.72
C ALA A 2 78.19 -8.05 -27.61
N ASP A 3 76.86 -8.17 -27.62
CA ASP A 3 75.95 -7.27 -28.32
C ASP A 3 75.92 -5.95 -27.52
N ASP A 4 76.81 -5.03 -27.85
CA ASP A 4 76.80 -3.64 -27.35
C ASP A 4 75.62 -2.90 -28.00
N ALA A 5 74.43 -3.10 -27.42
CA ALA A 5 73.32 -2.23 -27.71
C ALA A 5 73.71 -0.78 -27.32
N PRO A 6 73.57 0.19 -28.21
CA PRO A 6 73.97 1.56 -27.90
C PRO A 6 73.19 2.04 -26.67
N PRO A 7 73.84 2.72 -25.73
CA PRO A 7 73.15 3.27 -24.56
C PRO A 7 71.99 4.15 -25.02
N ASP A 8 70.86 4.00 -24.38
CA ASP A 8 69.64 4.76 -24.67
C ASP A 8 69.80 6.19 -24.17
N LEU A 9 70.58 6.96 -24.95
CA LEU A 9 71.05 8.35 -24.64
C LEU A 9 69.99 9.45 -24.86
N LEU A 10 68.71 9.05 -25.07
CA LEU A 10 67.69 9.97 -25.58
C LEU A 10 66.87 10.72 -24.50
N THR A 11 67.07 10.44 -23.21
CA THR A 11 66.37 11.13 -22.12
C THR A 11 67.23 11.29 -20.89
N SER A 12 67.11 12.42 -20.16
CA SER A 12 67.79 12.57 -18.87
C SER A 12 67.27 11.54 -17.86
N PRO A 13 68.11 11.04 -16.91
CA PRO A 13 67.65 10.07 -15.89
C PRO A 13 66.45 10.58 -15.04
N ILE A 14 66.39 11.87 -14.82
CA ILE A 14 65.32 12.54 -14.03
C ILE A 14 64.00 12.54 -14.81
N GLU A 15 64.02 12.85 -16.10
CA GLU A 15 62.84 12.87 -16.96
C GLU A 15 62.30 11.46 -17.23
N ARG A 16 63.16 10.47 -17.43
CA ARG A 16 62.81 9.05 -17.51
C ARG A 16 62.08 8.60 -16.24
N THR A 17 62.61 8.97 -15.07
CA THR A 17 62.02 8.57 -13.79
C THR A 17 60.64 9.22 -13.57
N ALA A 18 60.49 10.50 -13.89
CA ALA A 18 59.22 11.21 -13.79
C ALA A 18 58.16 10.61 -14.76
N LEU A 19 58.54 10.39 -16.01
CA LEU A 19 57.69 9.82 -17.05
C LEU A 19 57.25 8.39 -16.70
N ASN A 20 58.17 7.53 -16.24
CA ASN A 20 57.83 6.19 -15.78
C ASN A 20 56.92 6.21 -14.58
N ARG A 21 57.14 7.08 -13.60
CA ARG A 21 56.23 7.22 -12.44
C ARG A 21 54.82 7.64 -12.85
N LEU A 22 54.70 8.59 -13.75
CA LEU A 22 53.42 9.05 -14.25
C LEU A 22 52.68 7.94 -15.02
N PHE A 23 53.37 7.18 -15.84
CA PHE A 23 52.81 6.07 -16.62
C PHE A 23 52.42 4.87 -15.76
N VAL A 24 53.39 4.38 -14.98
CA VAL A 24 53.23 3.09 -14.28
C VAL A 24 52.36 3.24 -13.05
N ILE A 25 52.28 4.41 -12.44
CA ILE A 25 51.58 4.61 -11.20
C ILE A 25 50.36 5.53 -11.39
N GLY A 26 50.52 6.69 -11.98
CA GLY A 26 49.47 7.72 -12.04
C GLY A 26 48.26 7.30 -12.90
N GLY A 27 48.48 6.75 -14.08
CA GLY A 27 47.42 6.30 -14.99
C GLY A 27 46.53 5.20 -14.43
N PRO A 28 47.14 4.07 -14.01
CA PRO A 28 46.38 2.97 -13.39
C PRO A 28 45.64 3.36 -12.12
N ILE A 29 46.23 4.20 -11.25
CA ILE A 29 45.55 4.69 -10.04
C ILE A 29 44.35 5.55 -10.42
N GLY A 30 44.49 6.49 -11.34
CA GLY A 30 43.38 7.32 -11.81
C GLY A 30 42.24 6.49 -12.39
N LEU A 31 42.56 5.48 -13.21
CA LEU A 31 41.59 4.56 -13.78
C LEU A 31 40.88 3.73 -12.69
N ALA A 32 41.66 3.17 -11.76
CA ALA A 32 41.12 2.39 -10.65
C ALA A 32 40.16 3.20 -9.77
N ILE A 33 40.51 4.44 -9.47
CA ILE A 33 39.62 5.38 -8.74
C ILE A 33 38.31 5.59 -9.51
N GLY A 34 38.36 5.83 -10.82
CA GLY A 34 37.17 5.99 -11.64
C GLY A 34 36.27 4.73 -11.64
N ILE A 35 36.85 3.54 -11.73
CA ILE A 35 36.13 2.27 -11.68
C ILE A 35 35.51 2.06 -10.29
N VAL A 36 36.29 2.22 -9.22
CA VAL A 36 35.81 2.04 -7.84
C VAL A 36 34.67 2.99 -7.52
N LEU A 37 34.78 4.26 -7.90
CA LEU A 37 33.71 5.25 -7.73
C LEU A 37 32.47 4.88 -8.55
N SER A 38 32.63 4.39 -9.78
CA SER A 38 31.51 3.94 -10.61
C SER A 38 30.79 2.75 -9.98
N LEU A 39 31.52 1.76 -9.48
CA LEU A 39 30.97 0.61 -8.76
C LEU A 39 30.26 1.03 -7.48
N TRP A 40 30.87 1.94 -6.71
CA TRP A 40 30.30 2.45 -5.47
C TRP A 40 28.98 3.20 -5.72
N VAL A 41 28.93 4.09 -6.72
CA VAL A 41 27.71 4.81 -7.09
C VAL A 41 26.61 3.85 -7.55
N ASN A 42 26.98 2.83 -8.37
CA ASN A 42 26.02 1.86 -8.84
C ASN A 42 25.50 0.93 -7.73
N ALA A 43 26.31 0.65 -6.72
CA ALA A 43 25.93 -0.18 -5.57
C ALA A 43 24.91 0.51 -4.63
N GLN A 44 24.81 1.84 -4.71
CA GLN A 44 23.84 2.56 -3.91
C GLN A 44 22.40 2.23 -4.38
N ARG A 45 21.57 1.77 -3.46
CA ARG A 45 20.17 1.41 -3.70
C ARG A 45 19.29 1.93 -2.57
N VAL A 46 18.07 2.31 -2.91
CA VAL A 46 17.02 2.50 -1.91
C VAL A 46 16.68 1.14 -1.35
N THR A 47 16.95 0.91 -0.08
CA THR A 47 16.74 -0.39 0.57
C THR A 47 15.37 -0.52 1.20
N HIS A 48 14.81 0.61 1.65
CA HIS A 48 13.52 0.68 2.33
C HIS A 48 12.79 1.96 1.93
N GLY A 49 11.47 1.89 1.90
CA GLY A 49 10.58 3.05 1.78
C GLY A 49 9.65 3.13 2.97
N VAL A 50 9.09 4.31 3.21
CA VAL A 50 8.10 4.58 4.24
C VAL A 50 6.76 4.87 3.59
N VAL A 51 5.69 4.26 4.12
CA VAL A 51 4.30 4.60 3.84
C VAL A 51 3.70 5.15 5.12
N LEU A 52 3.26 6.40 5.09
CA LEU A 52 2.51 7.03 6.16
C LEU A 52 1.05 7.14 5.73
N GLN A 53 0.19 6.48 6.47
CA GLN A 53 -1.26 6.57 6.33
C GLN A 53 -1.79 7.50 7.42
N ALA A 54 -2.45 8.56 7.02
CA ALA A 54 -3.07 9.56 7.91
C ALA A 54 -4.04 10.44 7.11
N GLU A 55 -5.04 11.00 7.77
CA GLU A 55 -5.81 12.09 7.19
C GLU A 55 -4.93 13.34 7.05
N THR A 56 -5.12 14.09 5.98
CA THR A 56 -4.42 15.37 5.75
C THR A 56 -5.25 16.58 6.18
N ALA A 57 -6.58 16.42 6.36
CA ALA A 57 -7.47 17.42 6.90
C ALA A 57 -7.78 17.09 8.37
N TRP A 58 -7.32 17.93 9.28
CA TRP A 58 -7.45 17.74 10.73
C TRP A 58 -8.49 18.67 11.33
N VAL A 59 -9.24 18.17 12.29
CA VAL A 59 -10.11 19.00 13.14
C VAL A 59 -9.50 19.04 14.54
N ALA A 60 -9.33 20.22 15.09
CA ALA A 60 -8.77 20.37 16.43
C ALA A 60 -9.57 19.58 17.47
N GLN A 61 -8.88 18.97 18.43
CA GLN A 61 -9.46 18.17 19.52
C GLN A 61 -10.27 16.93 19.07
N SER A 62 -10.17 16.53 17.78
CA SER A 62 -10.82 15.33 17.28
C SER A 62 -9.88 14.12 17.28
N PRO A 63 -10.40 12.90 17.33
CA PRO A 63 -9.58 11.71 17.18
C PRO A 63 -9.00 11.59 15.75
N LEU A 64 -7.78 11.11 15.67
CA LEU A 64 -7.01 10.91 14.45
C LEU A 64 -6.27 9.58 14.52
N ALA A 65 -6.43 8.75 13.52
CA ALA A 65 -5.66 7.52 13.38
C ALA A 65 -4.46 7.74 12.46
N MET A 66 -3.35 7.09 12.77
CA MET A 66 -2.15 7.07 11.94
C MET A 66 -1.53 5.68 11.92
N ARG A 67 -0.93 5.34 10.79
CA ARG A 67 -0.14 4.12 10.62
C ARG A 67 1.10 4.42 9.80
N VAL A 68 2.22 3.88 10.24
CA VAL A 68 3.49 3.91 9.53
C VAL A 68 3.86 2.49 9.16
N GLN A 69 4.26 2.29 7.92
CA GLN A 69 4.81 1.03 7.45
C GLN A 69 6.17 1.28 6.80
N VAL A 70 7.18 0.50 7.21
CA VAL A 70 8.48 0.44 6.55
C VAL A 70 8.47 -0.74 5.60
N VAL A 71 8.60 -0.45 4.30
CA VAL A 71 8.52 -1.45 3.23
C VAL A 71 9.90 -1.70 2.66
N PRO A 72 10.45 -2.91 2.78
CA PRO A 72 11.73 -3.26 2.19
C PRO A 72 11.63 -3.37 0.66
N GLU A 73 12.69 -2.96 -0.04
CA GLU A 73 12.78 -3.10 -1.50
C GLU A 73 13.01 -4.55 -1.94
N THR A 74 13.75 -5.31 -1.16
CA THR A 74 14.26 -6.64 -1.53
C THR A 74 13.53 -7.80 -0.85
N GLY A 75 12.37 -7.56 -0.21
CA GLY A 75 11.64 -8.59 0.52
C GLY A 75 12.32 -9.02 1.83
N ALA A 76 13.33 -8.28 2.30
CA ALA A 76 13.90 -8.48 3.62
C ALA A 76 12.82 -8.25 4.69
N GLN A 77 12.85 -9.01 5.79
CA GLN A 77 11.93 -8.77 6.89
C GLN A 77 12.36 -7.52 7.65
N VAL A 78 11.42 -6.61 7.86
CA VAL A 78 11.56 -5.47 8.76
C VAL A 78 11.03 -5.90 10.13
N GLY A 79 11.81 -5.67 11.18
CA GLY A 79 11.40 -5.98 12.55
C GLY A 79 10.42 -4.95 13.12
N GLU A 80 10.45 -4.78 14.43
CA GLU A 80 9.61 -3.78 15.11
C GLU A 80 9.85 -2.38 14.57
N VAL A 81 8.75 -1.67 14.31
CA VAL A 81 8.75 -0.26 13.91
C VAL A 81 8.22 0.58 15.06
N THR A 82 8.94 1.63 15.40
CA THR A 82 8.48 2.69 16.30
C THR A 82 8.46 4.01 15.54
N ALA A 83 7.44 4.83 15.77
CA ALA A 83 7.37 6.14 15.16
C ALA A 83 6.92 7.17 16.18
N ARG A 84 7.76 8.17 16.42
CA ARG A 84 7.44 9.32 17.25
C ARG A 84 6.90 10.43 16.37
N LEU A 85 5.75 10.96 16.76
CA LEU A 85 5.02 11.95 16.01
C LEU A 85 4.94 13.28 16.75
N SER A 86 5.11 14.37 16.03
CA SER A 86 4.87 15.72 16.53
C SER A 86 4.29 16.59 15.43
N VAL A 87 3.57 17.64 15.80
CA VAL A 87 3.01 18.61 14.85
C VAL A 87 3.49 20.01 15.22
N GLU A 88 3.90 20.76 14.21
CA GLU A 88 4.35 22.14 14.32
C GLU A 88 3.35 23.09 13.65
N GLN A 89 2.96 24.13 14.36
CA GLN A 89 2.16 25.22 13.81
C GLN A 89 2.57 26.56 14.46
N GLY A 90 2.83 27.59 13.63
CA GLY A 90 3.20 28.91 14.11
C GLY A 90 4.48 28.94 14.98
N GLY A 91 5.44 28.04 14.71
CA GLY A 91 6.68 27.91 15.48
C GLY A 91 6.52 27.21 16.83
N ARG A 92 5.35 26.60 17.12
CA ARG A 92 5.11 25.77 18.30
C ARG A 92 4.99 24.32 17.90
N THR A 93 5.72 23.44 18.62
CA THR A 93 5.68 22.02 18.41
C THR A 93 4.85 21.35 19.52
N HIS A 94 3.91 20.50 19.11
CA HIS A 94 3.10 19.67 19.99
C HIS A 94 3.47 18.21 19.78
N ASP A 95 3.80 17.51 20.87
CA ASP A 95 4.06 16.07 20.83
C ASP A 95 2.72 15.32 20.71
N LEU A 96 2.59 14.47 19.71
CA LEU A 96 1.42 13.60 19.52
C LEU A 96 1.60 12.25 20.21
N GLY A 97 2.85 11.87 20.50
CA GLY A 97 3.20 10.61 21.11
C GLY A 97 3.88 9.63 20.17
N THR A 98 3.87 8.36 20.56
CA THR A 98 4.55 7.28 19.83
C THR A 98 3.53 6.26 19.36
N LEU A 99 3.65 5.82 18.10
CA LEU A 99 2.88 4.73 17.54
C LEU A 99 3.30 3.39 18.17
N THR A 100 2.32 2.55 18.46
CA THR A 100 2.55 1.21 19.00
C THR A 100 2.99 0.27 17.87
N PRO A 101 4.10 -0.46 18.03
CA PRO A 101 4.50 -1.49 17.08
C PRO A 101 3.40 -2.53 16.91
N THR A 102 3.10 -2.85 15.66
CA THR A 102 2.30 -3.98 15.25
C THR A 102 3.18 -4.87 14.39
N GLY A 103 2.91 -6.12 14.23
CA GLY A 103 3.74 -6.99 13.40
C GLY A 103 3.99 -6.45 11.97
N ASP A 104 4.83 -7.13 11.20
CA ASP A 104 5.05 -6.89 9.76
C ASP A 104 5.64 -5.51 9.38
N GLY A 105 6.52 -4.97 10.20
CA GLY A 105 7.19 -3.70 9.90
C GLY A 105 6.27 -2.48 9.97
N MET A 106 5.28 -2.52 10.84
CA MET A 106 4.29 -1.46 11.02
C MET A 106 4.23 -0.95 12.45
N ALA A 107 3.78 0.30 12.59
CA ALA A 107 3.35 0.88 13.85
C ALA A 107 2.08 1.72 13.62
N GLN A 108 1.15 1.68 14.57
CA GLN A 108 -0.11 2.42 14.45
C GLN A 108 -0.58 2.97 15.78
N GLY A 109 -1.49 3.94 15.72
CA GLY A 109 -2.08 4.53 16.92
C GLY A 109 -3.19 5.51 16.62
N THR A 110 -3.93 5.84 17.66
CA THR A 110 -4.99 6.86 17.63
C THR A 110 -4.61 7.96 18.61
N PHE A 111 -4.70 9.20 18.17
CA PHE A 111 -4.35 10.40 18.94
C PHE A 111 -5.51 11.38 18.95
N ALA A 112 -5.51 12.27 19.93
CA ALA A 112 -6.33 13.48 19.86
C ALA A 112 -5.50 14.59 19.19
N VAL A 113 -6.04 15.21 18.17
CA VAL A 113 -5.42 16.40 17.54
C VAL A 113 -5.33 17.51 18.60
N PRO A 114 -4.15 18.15 18.80
CA PRO A 114 -4.03 19.27 19.73
C PRO A 114 -4.96 20.44 19.39
N ALA A 115 -5.09 21.39 20.28
CA ALA A 115 -5.80 22.65 20.04
C ALA A 115 -4.98 23.53 19.08
N LEU A 116 -5.08 23.27 17.79
CA LEU A 116 -4.42 23.99 16.70
C LEU A 116 -5.37 25.05 16.12
N ALA A 117 -4.80 26.13 15.60
CA ALA A 117 -5.54 27.11 14.83
C ALA A 117 -5.84 26.59 13.41
N GLU A 118 -6.87 27.16 12.75
CA GLU A 118 -7.14 26.88 11.35
C GLU A 118 -5.96 27.28 10.45
N GLY A 119 -5.67 26.47 9.43
CA GLY A 119 -4.59 26.69 8.47
C GLY A 119 -3.58 25.54 8.43
N ASP A 120 -2.44 25.79 7.81
CA ASP A 120 -1.41 24.78 7.61
C ASP A 120 -0.66 24.47 8.91
N ALA A 121 -0.35 23.20 9.10
CA ALA A 121 0.53 22.68 10.12
C ALA A 121 1.47 21.63 9.50
N THR A 122 2.60 21.36 10.12
CA THR A 122 3.56 20.37 9.64
C THR A 122 3.62 19.20 10.62
N LEU A 123 3.24 18.01 10.16
CA LEU A 123 3.44 16.76 10.87
C LEU A 123 4.89 16.30 10.66
N HIS A 124 5.58 15.99 11.74
CA HIS A 124 6.91 15.37 11.74
C HIS A 124 6.80 13.94 12.27
N ALA A 125 7.41 13.01 11.56
CA ALA A 125 7.48 11.60 11.94
C ALA A 125 8.95 11.16 12.00
N GLN A 126 9.41 10.77 13.18
CA GLN A 126 10.70 10.11 13.39
C GLN A 126 10.45 8.61 13.51
N ILE A 127 11.00 7.85 12.57
CA ILE A 127 10.67 6.43 12.39
C ILE A 127 11.95 5.62 12.55
N GLU A 128 11.91 4.67 13.45
CA GLU A 128 12.98 3.69 13.68
C GLU A 128 12.42 2.28 13.43
N ALA A 129 13.17 1.47 12.73
CA ALA A 129 12.78 0.10 12.42
C ALA A 129 13.99 -0.84 12.54
N VAL A 130 13.80 -1.98 13.15
CA VAL A 130 14.85 -2.99 13.25
C VAL A 130 15.15 -3.55 11.86
N GLY A 131 16.40 -3.41 11.43
CA GLY A 131 16.85 -3.85 10.11
C GLY A 131 16.74 -2.79 9.00
N ALA A 132 16.33 -1.57 9.31
CA ALA A 132 16.27 -0.45 8.38
C ALA A 132 17.00 0.80 8.92
N PRO A 133 17.44 1.73 8.08
CA PRO A 133 17.94 3.03 8.54
C PRO A 133 16.81 3.84 9.20
N PRO A 134 17.14 4.78 10.10
CA PRO A 134 16.15 5.70 10.64
C PRO A 134 15.64 6.66 9.55
N PHE A 135 14.35 6.99 9.62
CA PHE A 135 13.72 7.95 8.71
C PHE A 135 13.21 9.16 9.48
N SER A 136 13.30 10.32 8.86
CA SER A 136 12.71 11.56 9.35
C SER A 136 11.89 12.16 8.22
N GLU A 137 10.58 12.13 8.37
CA GLU A 137 9.65 12.58 7.34
C GLU A 137 8.80 13.74 7.86
N SER A 138 8.40 14.61 6.95
CA SER A 138 7.50 15.71 7.25
C SER A 138 6.41 15.79 6.20
N LEU A 139 5.20 16.14 6.65
CA LEU A 139 4.00 16.24 5.83
C LEU A 139 3.22 17.49 6.23
N THR A 140 2.83 18.30 5.24
CA THR A 140 1.89 19.41 5.49
C THR A 140 0.48 18.86 5.66
N VAL A 141 -0.19 19.24 6.74
CA VAL A 141 -1.58 18.93 7.05
C VAL A 141 -2.36 20.22 7.21
N GLN A 142 -3.64 20.19 6.88
CA GLN A 142 -4.51 21.37 6.97
C GLN A 142 -5.46 21.24 8.15
N VAL A 143 -5.43 22.18 9.07
CA VAL A 143 -6.38 22.27 10.17
C VAL A 143 -7.63 23.01 9.69
N VAL A 144 -8.76 22.32 9.76
CA VAL A 144 -10.07 22.81 9.28
C VAL A 144 -11.10 22.80 10.40
N PRO A 145 -12.10 23.69 10.38
CA PRO A 145 -13.14 23.71 11.41
C PRO A 145 -14.03 22.46 11.35
N THR A 146 -14.29 21.96 10.14
CA THR A 146 -15.09 20.76 9.90
C THR A 146 -14.51 19.98 8.74
N ARG A 147 -14.58 18.66 8.80
CA ARG A 147 -14.16 17.80 7.69
C ARG A 147 -15.28 17.72 6.64
N GLU A 148 -14.88 17.72 5.39
CA GLU A 148 -15.80 17.36 4.31
C GLU A 148 -16.20 15.88 4.43
N THR A 149 -17.47 15.59 4.14
CA THR A 149 -17.96 14.21 4.13
C THR A 149 -17.38 13.49 2.92
N LYS A 150 -16.58 12.46 3.19
CA LYS A 150 -16.04 11.56 2.17
C LYS A 150 -16.94 10.32 2.08
N LEU A 151 -17.53 10.09 0.93
CA LEU A 151 -18.18 8.83 0.65
C LEU A 151 -17.11 7.79 0.31
N GLY A 152 -17.12 6.65 1.02
CA GLY A 152 -16.26 5.53 0.67
C GLY A 152 -16.51 5.03 -0.75
N GLU A 153 -15.52 4.41 -1.35
CA GLU A 153 -15.66 3.79 -2.66
C GLU A 153 -16.67 2.64 -2.60
N PRO A 154 -17.61 2.57 -3.56
CA PRO A 154 -18.52 1.44 -3.61
C PRO A 154 -17.70 0.17 -3.81
N VAL A 155 -17.96 -0.83 -3.00
CA VAL A 155 -17.40 -2.14 -3.23
C VAL A 155 -18.05 -2.68 -4.51
N ILE A 156 -17.37 -2.52 -5.63
CA ILE A 156 -17.74 -3.14 -6.89
C ILE A 156 -17.48 -4.65 -6.71
N SER A 157 -18.41 -5.31 -6.07
CA SER A 157 -18.42 -6.75 -6.16
C SER A 157 -19.11 -7.10 -7.49
N THR A 158 -18.55 -8.02 -8.21
CA THR A 158 -19.23 -8.75 -9.28
C THR A 158 -20.54 -9.41 -8.80
N SER A 159 -20.93 -9.18 -7.58
CA SER A 159 -21.95 -9.74 -6.75
C SER A 159 -23.23 -8.91 -6.64
N MET A 160 -23.53 -8.07 -7.60
CA MET A 160 -24.94 -7.69 -7.81
C MET A 160 -25.82 -8.95 -8.00
N SER A 161 -25.22 -10.07 -8.43
CA SER A 161 -25.83 -11.39 -8.43
C SER A 161 -25.95 -12.04 -7.05
N GLN A 162 -25.35 -11.49 -6.00
CA GLN A 162 -25.40 -12.06 -4.64
C GLN A 162 -26.82 -12.14 -4.10
N TYR A 163 -27.68 -11.24 -4.57
CA TYR A 163 -29.08 -11.17 -4.19
C TYR A 163 -30.02 -11.43 -5.37
N ALA A 164 -29.46 -11.87 -6.51
CA ALA A 164 -30.28 -12.19 -7.65
C ALA A 164 -31.28 -13.26 -7.26
N ASP A 165 -32.50 -12.93 -7.49
CA ASP A 165 -33.62 -13.81 -7.27
C ASP A 165 -33.71 -14.80 -8.44
N ASP A 166 -33.64 -16.08 -8.15
CA ASP A 166 -33.94 -17.13 -9.17
C ASP A 166 -35.44 -17.24 -9.40
N SER A 167 -36.24 -16.33 -8.81
CA SER A 167 -37.66 -16.53 -8.73
C SER A 167 -38.42 -15.98 -9.93
N ASP A 168 -39.39 -16.74 -10.33
CA ASP A 168 -40.60 -16.28 -10.97
C ASP A 168 -41.27 -15.16 -10.16
N PRO A 169 -42.03 -14.26 -10.81
CA PRO A 169 -42.79 -13.24 -10.11
C PRO A 169 -43.58 -13.87 -8.96
N GLN A 170 -43.42 -13.30 -7.76
CA GLN A 170 -44.04 -13.83 -6.56
C GLN A 170 -45.55 -13.88 -6.74
N PRO A 171 -46.20 -15.06 -6.68
CA PRO A 171 -47.64 -15.12 -6.70
C PRO A 171 -48.20 -14.50 -5.42
N GLY A 172 -49.14 -13.59 -5.53
CA GLY A 172 -49.87 -13.02 -4.41
C GLY A 172 -49.45 -11.61 -4.00
N ASP A 173 -50.09 -11.10 -2.95
CA ASP A 173 -49.98 -9.74 -2.42
C ASP A 173 -48.85 -9.58 -1.38
N ARG A 174 -47.91 -10.54 -1.31
CA ARG A 174 -46.83 -10.51 -0.32
C ARG A 174 -45.46 -10.51 -0.95
N ARG A 175 -44.56 -9.70 -0.41
CA ARG A 175 -43.18 -9.59 -0.85
C ARG A 175 -42.24 -10.23 0.17
N ILE A 176 -41.43 -11.16 -0.26
CA ILE A 176 -40.39 -11.80 0.54
C ILE A 176 -39.03 -11.31 0.05
N VAL A 177 -38.21 -10.80 0.95
CA VAL A 177 -36.84 -10.34 0.66
C VAL A 177 -35.89 -11.03 1.62
N VAL A 178 -34.84 -11.65 1.10
CA VAL A 178 -33.76 -12.24 1.91
C VAL A 178 -32.52 -11.38 1.76
N ARG A 179 -31.94 -10.94 2.87
CA ARG A 179 -30.74 -10.10 2.89
C ARG A 179 -29.76 -10.60 3.94
N PRO A 180 -28.47 -10.70 3.62
CA PRO A 180 -27.45 -10.96 4.63
C PRO A 180 -27.11 -9.68 5.39
N ARG A 181 -26.61 -9.85 6.59
CA ARG A 181 -25.95 -8.78 7.32
C ARG A 181 -24.56 -8.53 6.73
N GLY A 182 -24.43 -7.54 5.88
CA GLY A 182 -23.21 -7.28 5.16
C GLY A 182 -22.97 -8.26 4.00
N ARG A 183 -21.74 -8.71 3.84
CA ARG A 183 -21.35 -9.69 2.82
C ARG A 183 -21.53 -11.11 3.34
N VAL A 184 -21.96 -12.00 2.47
CA VAL A 184 -21.94 -13.45 2.74
C VAL A 184 -20.51 -13.95 2.56
N LEU A 185 -19.91 -14.47 3.63
CA LEU A 185 -18.53 -14.93 3.64
C LEU A 185 -18.50 -16.47 3.75
N SER A 186 -17.75 -17.10 2.86
CA SER A 186 -17.52 -18.56 2.94
C SER A 186 -16.61 -18.88 4.13
N GLY A 187 -16.95 -19.93 4.87
CA GLY A 187 -16.19 -20.40 6.04
C GLY A 187 -16.46 -19.63 7.34
N PHE A 188 -17.41 -18.71 7.33
CA PHE A 188 -17.84 -17.96 8.51
C PHE A 188 -19.34 -18.10 8.76
N ASP A 189 -19.73 -17.80 9.99
CA ASP A 189 -21.13 -17.68 10.36
C ASP A 189 -21.71 -16.40 9.74
N ASN A 190 -22.80 -16.54 8.98
CA ASN A 190 -23.48 -15.43 8.32
C ASN A 190 -24.88 -15.29 8.91
N GLU A 191 -25.25 -14.07 9.27
CA GLU A 191 -26.63 -13.75 9.67
C GLU A 191 -27.42 -13.33 8.44
N LEU A 192 -28.56 -13.98 8.23
CA LEU A 192 -29.48 -13.77 7.12
C LEU A 192 -30.81 -13.28 7.64
N PHE A 193 -31.32 -12.22 7.07
CA PHE A 193 -32.62 -11.65 7.40
C PHE A 193 -33.64 -12.03 6.34
N VAL A 194 -34.80 -12.42 6.77
CA VAL A 194 -36.02 -12.55 5.94
C VAL A 194 -36.93 -11.39 6.29
N ARG A 195 -37.28 -10.58 5.32
CA ARG A 195 -38.27 -9.52 5.46
C ARG A 195 -39.51 -9.86 4.64
N VAL A 196 -40.67 -9.71 5.26
CA VAL A 196 -41.93 -9.93 4.59
C VAL A 196 -42.83 -8.71 4.73
N THR A 197 -43.35 -8.25 3.60
CA THR A 197 -44.30 -7.14 3.54
C THR A 197 -45.49 -7.54 2.66
N SER A 198 -46.63 -6.92 2.91
CA SER A 198 -47.76 -6.94 1.97
C SER A 198 -47.50 -6.04 0.77
N GLY A 199 -48.31 -6.12 -0.26
CA GLY A 199 -48.15 -5.35 -1.50
C GLY A 199 -48.29 -3.85 -1.32
N ASP A 200 -48.84 -3.38 -0.19
CA ASP A 200 -48.90 -1.97 0.18
C ASP A 200 -47.73 -1.50 1.09
N GLY A 201 -46.77 -2.41 1.36
CA GLY A 201 -45.60 -2.13 2.20
C GLY A 201 -45.84 -2.27 3.71
N GLN A 202 -46.99 -2.85 4.16
CA GLN A 202 -47.19 -3.18 5.57
C GLN A 202 -46.27 -4.32 5.98
N PRO A 203 -45.62 -4.27 7.16
CA PRO A 203 -44.96 -5.43 7.73
C PRO A 203 -45.94 -6.57 7.90
N TRP A 204 -45.55 -7.77 7.52
CA TRP A 204 -46.35 -8.95 7.73
C TRP A 204 -45.78 -9.77 8.89
N GLN A 205 -46.62 -10.11 9.86
CA GLN A 205 -46.27 -10.94 10.99
C GLN A 205 -46.93 -12.32 10.85
N GLY A 206 -46.12 -13.37 10.95
CA GLY A 206 -46.65 -14.75 10.89
C GLY A 206 -45.57 -15.79 10.66
N PRO A 207 -45.96 -17.08 10.59
CA PRO A 207 -45.04 -18.18 10.54
C PRO A 207 -44.33 -18.27 9.18
N ILE A 208 -43.06 -18.51 9.23
CA ILE A 208 -42.19 -18.72 8.07
C ILE A 208 -41.33 -19.96 8.22
N THR A 209 -41.01 -20.56 7.09
CA THR A 209 -40.03 -21.63 7.01
C THR A 209 -38.99 -21.33 5.97
N VAL A 210 -37.75 -21.75 6.23
CA VAL A 210 -36.65 -21.64 5.25
C VAL A 210 -36.07 -23.02 5.01
N ASP A 211 -36.11 -23.44 3.77
CA ASP A 211 -35.59 -24.72 3.31
C ASP A 211 -34.35 -24.49 2.46
N LEU A 212 -33.31 -25.26 2.71
CA LEU A 212 -32.11 -25.30 1.90
C LEU A 212 -32.38 -26.21 0.71
N VAL A 213 -32.44 -25.61 -0.49
CA VAL A 213 -32.78 -26.33 -1.73
C VAL A 213 -31.52 -26.86 -2.41
N ASP A 214 -30.38 -26.11 -2.28
CA ASP A 214 -29.13 -26.49 -2.91
C ASP A 214 -27.95 -25.88 -2.15
N GLY A 215 -26.84 -26.61 -2.08
CA GLY A 215 -25.61 -26.16 -1.40
C GLY A 215 -25.52 -26.60 0.05
N GLU A 216 -24.58 -25.98 0.80
CA GLU A 216 -24.35 -26.31 2.20
C GLU A 216 -24.42 -25.06 3.07
N LEU A 217 -25.28 -25.10 4.08
CA LEU A 217 -25.49 -24.04 5.06
C LEU A 217 -25.74 -24.65 6.44
N ALA A 218 -25.13 -24.13 7.47
CA ALA A 218 -25.27 -24.57 8.86
C ALA A 218 -25.02 -26.08 9.04
N GLN A 219 -24.03 -26.64 8.36
CA GLN A 219 -23.68 -28.06 8.33
C GLN A 219 -24.78 -28.98 7.76
N LYS A 220 -25.77 -28.40 7.10
CA LYS A 220 -26.82 -29.14 6.39
C LYS A 220 -26.56 -29.02 4.89
N VAL A 221 -26.79 -30.11 4.17
CA VAL A 221 -26.63 -30.20 2.71
C VAL A 221 -28.01 -30.30 2.07
N GLY A 222 -28.39 -29.29 1.31
CA GLY A 222 -29.59 -29.29 0.50
C GLY A 222 -29.34 -29.87 -0.88
N ARG A 223 -30.30 -30.57 -1.43
CA ARG A 223 -30.32 -31.05 -2.81
C ARG A 223 -31.66 -30.70 -3.45
N PRO A 224 -31.70 -30.41 -4.76
CA PRO A 224 -32.94 -30.03 -5.44
C PRO A 224 -34.08 -31.04 -5.28
N ASP A 225 -33.73 -32.33 -5.14
CA ASP A 225 -34.67 -33.46 -4.94
C ASP A 225 -34.97 -33.76 -3.45
N ALA A 226 -34.19 -33.17 -2.53
CA ALA A 226 -34.32 -33.38 -1.09
C ALA A 226 -33.98 -32.09 -0.32
N PRO A 227 -34.86 -31.07 -0.34
CA PRO A 227 -34.67 -29.84 0.45
C PRO A 227 -34.62 -30.13 1.94
N VAL A 228 -33.82 -29.37 2.68
CA VAL A 228 -33.66 -29.57 4.13
C VAL A 228 -34.07 -28.30 4.88
N ARG A 229 -34.99 -28.44 5.85
CA ARG A 229 -35.42 -27.37 6.73
C ARG A 229 -34.21 -26.82 7.54
N ILE A 230 -33.90 -25.54 7.37
CA ILE A 230 -32.83 -24.86 8.12
C ILE A 230 -33.34 -23.88 9.17
N PHE A 231 -34.53 -23.33 8.95
CA PHE A 231 -35.18 -22.42 9.89
C PHE A 231 -36.70 -22.58 9.88
N GLU A 232 -37.29 -22.46 11.06
CA GLU A 232 -38.73 -22.37 11.28
C GLU A 232 -38.98 -21.39 12.42
N GLY A 233 -39.84 -20.40 12.20
CA GLY A 233 -40.10 -19.35 13.16
C GLY A 233 -41.16 -18.38 12.66
N GLU A 234 -41.22 -17.20 13.24
CA GLU A 234 -42.16 -16.15 12.87
C GLU A 234 -41.44 -14.84 12.54
N THR A 235 -42.01 -14.07 11.63
CA THR A 235 -41.62 -12.68 11.44
C THR A 235 -42.22 -11.84 12.58
N ASP A 236 -41.45 -10.85 13.03
CA ASP A 236 -41.85 -9.91 14.08
C ASP A 236 -42.74 -8.77 13.55
N ARG A 237 -43.06 -7.81 14.43
CA ARG A 237 -43.92 -6.66 14.09
C ARG A 237 -43.34 -5.75 13.00
N SER A 238 -42.03 -5.80 12.78
CA SER A 238 -41.40 -5.13 11.64
C SER A 238 -41.42 -5.96 10.35
N GLY A 239 -41.92 -7.16 10.38
CA GLY A 239 -41.92 -8.11 9.28
C GLY A 239 -40.60 -8.84 9.09
N LEU A 240 -39.73 -8.86 10.12
CA LEU A 240 -38.40 -9.44 10.06
C LEU A 240 -38.30 -10.76 10.83
N ALA A 241 -37.56 -11.68 10.27
CA ALA A 241 -36.95 -12.80 10.97
C ALA A 241 -35.48 -12.90 10.64
N SER A 242 -34.70 -13.55 11.47
CA SER A 242 -33.29 -13.81 11.19
C SER A 242 -32.90 -15.24 11.53
N PHE A 243 -31.96 -15.77 10.77
CA PHE A 243 -31.30 -17.04 11.03
C PHE A 243 -29.84 -16.94 10.69
N SER A 244 -29.01 -17.77 11.31
CA SER A 244 -27.57 -17.76 11.09
C SER A 244 -27.06 -19.11 10.63
N GLY A 245 -25.96 -19.13 9.92
CA GLY A 245 -25.30 -20.35 9.54
C GLY A 245 -24.00 -20.12 8.78
N MET A 246 -23.09 -21.07 8.93
CA MET A 246 -21.85 -21.09 8.17
C MET A 246 -22.14 -21.60 6.76
N LEU A 247 -21.77 -20.81 5.75
CA LEU A 247 -21.81 -21.23 4.36
C LEU A 247 -20.49 -21.91 4.01
N SER A 248 -20.57 -23.13 3.49
CA SER A 248 -19.41 -23.89 3.01
C SER A 248 -19.39 -24.01 1.48
N SER A 249 -20.49 -23.69 0.82
CA SER A 249 -20.62 -23.69 -0.65
C SER A 249 -20.47 -22.28 -1.22
N GLU A 250 -19.93 -22.17 -2.43
CA GLU A 250 -19.84 -20.90 -3.16
C GLU A 250 -21.23 -20.32 -3.47
N VAL A 251 -22.18 -21.19 -3.79
CA VAL A 251 -23.56 -20.83 -4.08
C VAL A 251 -24.49 -21.67 -3.21
N VAL A 252 -25.46 -21.01 -2.60
CA VAL A 252 -26.50 -21.63 -1.81
C VAL A 252 -27.85 -21.14 -2.31
N ARG A 253 -28.81 -22.04 -2.48
CA ARG A 253 -30.20 -21.70 -2.79
C ARG A 253 -31.10 -22.03 -1.61
N VAL A 254 -31.84 -21.04 -1.15
CA VAL A 254 -32.84 -21.20 -0.08
C VAL A 254 -34.23 -20.90 -0.60
N GLU A 255 -35.21 -21.60 -0.11
CA GLU A 255 -36.62 -21.33 -0.35
C GLU A 255 -37.26 -20.86 0.94
N VAL A 256 -37.84 -19.66 0.92
CA VAL A 256 -38.60 -19.10 2.02
C VAL A 256 -40.09 -19.30 1.72
N ALA A 257 -40.81 -19.91 2.61
CA ALA A 257 -42.27 -20.11 2.50
C ALA A 257 -42.98 -19.46 3.69
N LEU A 258 -44.01 -18.68 3.38
CA LEU A 258 -44.95 -18.13 4.36
C LEU A 258 -46.04 -19.14 4.60
N ARG A 259 -46.33 -19.41 5.87
CA ARG A 259 -47.33 -20.37 6.28
C ARG A 259 -48.59 -19.68 6.84
N ASP A 260 -49.74 -20.30 6.67
CA ASP A 260 -50.94 -19.83 7.34
C ASP A 260 -50.85 -20.12 8.84
N ALA A 261 -51.20 -19.17 9.70
CA ALA A 261 -51.15 -19.35 11.16
C ALA A 261 -52.19 -20.34 11.69
N ILE A 262 -53.29 -20.52 10.97
CA ILE A 262 -54.40 -21.43 11.35
C ILE A 262 -54.22 -22.80 10.69
N ALA A 263 -53.73 -22.79 9.45
CA ALA A 263 -53.49 -24.01 8.66
C ALA A 263 -51.99 -24.10 8.25
N PRO A 264 -51.10 -24.58 9.13
CA PRO A 264 -49.65 -24.54 8.92
C PRO A 264 -49.17 -25.26 7.65
N ASP A 265 -49.92 -26.20 7.14
CA ASP A 265 -49.60 -26.87 5.88
C ASP A 265 -49.90 -26.04 4.64
N GLN A 266 -50.69 -24.97 4.78
CA GLN A 266 -51.00 -24.07 3.68
C GLN A 266 -49.89 -23.04 3.46
N VAL A 267 -49.31 -23.03 2.26
CA VAL A 267 -48.33 -22.04 1.82
C VAL A 267 -49.07 -20.84 1.24
N LEU A 268 -48.88 -19.68 1.86
CA LEU A 268 -49.47 -18.42 1.43
C LEU A 268 -48.67 -17.76 0.32
N ALA A 269 -47.35 -17.83 0.40
CA ALA A 269 -46.41 -17.38 -0.62
C ALA A 269 -45.07 -18.10 -0.42
N GLN A 270 -44.29 -18.20 -1.48
CA GLN A 270 -42.94 -18.77 -1.40
C GLN A 270 -42.02 -18.06 -2.35
N ARG A 271 -40.72 -18.02 -2.02
CA ARG A 271 -39.68 -17.44 -2.86
C ARG A 271 -38.40 -18.21 -2.73
N ARG A 272 -37.73 -18.49 -3.87
CA ARG A 272 -36.38 -19.01 -3.93
C ARG A 272 -35.40 -17.88 -4.09
N VAL A 273 -34.31 -17.94 -3.34
CA VAL A 273 -33.24 -16.92 -3.38
C VAL A 273 -31.89 -17.62 -3.49
N ARG A 274 -31.08 -17.10 -4.38
CA ARG A 274 -29.71 -17.52 -4.57
C ARG A 274 -28.79 -16.62 -3.75
N LEU A 275 -27.97 -17.22 -2.91
CA LEU A 275 -26.92 -16.54 -2.15
C LEU A 275 -25.57 -16.97 -2.71
N VAL A 276 -24.74 -15.99 -3.04
CA VAL A 276 -23.36 -16.22 -3.51
C VAL A 276 -22.41 -15.81 -2.40
N SER A 277 -21.56 -16.74 -1.97
CA SER A 277 -20.55 -16.45 -0.96
C SER A 277 -19.28 -15.88 -1.59
N PHE A 278 -18.59 -15.06 -0.81
CA PHE A 278 -17.27 -14.57 -1.14
C PHE A 278 -16.23 -15.34 -0.35
N ALA A 279 -15.10 -15.61 -0.98
CA ALA A 279 -13.91 -16.03 -0.29
C ALA A 279 -13.37 -14.85 0.53
N GLY A 280 -13.89 -14.68 1.74
CA GLY A 280 -13.40 -13.66 2.68
C GLY A 280 -12.28 -14.22 3.52
N ALA A 281 -11.30 -13.38 3.88
CA ALA A 281 -10.24 -13.77 4.80
C ALA A 281 -10.54 -13.38 6.25
N VAL A 282 -11.47 -12.44 6.45
CA VAL A 282 -11.83 -11.87 7.76
C VAL A 282 -13.33 -11.66 7.82
N ALA A 283 -13.93 -12.06 8.94
CA ALA A 283 -15.29 -11.70 9.33
C ALA A 283 -15.23 -10.78 10.56
N ALA A 284 -16.16 -9.84 10.66
CA ALA A 284 -16.29 -9.00 11.84
C ALA A 284 -17.76 -8.73 12.15
N ARG A 285 -18.07 -8.59 13.46
CA ARG A 285 -19.40 -8.21 13.95
C ARG A 285 -19.26 -7.28 15.15
N ALA A 286 -20.23 -6.43 15.39
CA ALA A 286 -20.35 -5.61 16.58
C ALA A 286 -21.55 -6.06 17.42
N GLU A 287 -21.36 -6.12 18.72
CA GLU A 287 -22.37 -6.52 19.69
C GLU A 287 -22.39 -5.58 20.90
N PRO A 288 -23.47 -4.86 21.12
CA PRO A 288 -24.62 -4.69 20.23
C PRO A 288 -24.30 -3.89 18.97
N PRO A 289 -25.07 -4.03 17.87
CA PRO A 289 -24.83 -3.29 16.63
C PRO A 289 -25.13 -1.79 16.77
N THR A 290 -25.88 -1.39 17.78
CA THR A 290 -26.18 -0.01 18.13
C THR A 290 -25.88 0.23 19.60
N VAL A 291 -25.20 1.35 19.88
CA VAL A 291 -24.84 1.76 21.23
C VAL A 291 -25.30 3.18 21.50
N ARG A 292 -25.48 3.52 22.77
CA ARG A 292 -25.70 4.92 23.17
C ARG A 292 -24.37 5.67 23.14
N PRO A 293 -24.35 6.98 22.83
CA PRO A 293 -23.17 7.80 23.02
C PRO A 293 -22.64 7.64 24.46
N GLY A 294 -21.36 7.56 24.64
CA GLY A 294 -20.74 7.30 25.94
C GLY A 294 -20.68 5.84 26.37
N THR A 295 -21.12 4.90 25.51
CA THR A 295 -21.13 3.49 25.81
C THR A 295 -20.13 2.75 24.93
N ALA A 296 -19.28 1.92 25.53
CA ALA A 296 -18.38 1.04 24.78
C ALA A 296 -19.14 -0.04 24.03
N THR A 297 -18.66 -0.45 22.88
CA THR A 297 -19.15 -1.59 22.11
C THR A 297 -18.06 -2.61 21.90
N LYS A 298 -18.46 -3.88 21.82
CA LYS A 298 -17.55 -4.98 21.52
C LYS A 298 -17.55 -5.25 20.02
N VAL A 299 -16.37 -5.38 19.47
CA VAL A 299 -16.15 -5.83 18.09
C VAL A 299 -15.43 -7.16 18.12
N PHE A 300 -16.02 -8.13 17.48
CA PHE A 300 -15.41 -9.43 17.27
C PHE A 300 -14.91 -9.54 15.85
N ALA A 301 -13.67 -9.95 15.68
CA ALA A 301 -13.06 -10.14 14.39
C ALA A 301 -12.42 -11.52 14.32
N SER A 302 -12.75 -12.27 13.28
CA SER A 302 -12.22 -13.61 13.03
C SER A 302 -11.49 -13.62 11.70
N GLY A 303 -10.32 -14.26 11.67
CA GLY A 303 -9.57 -14.51 10.43
C GLY A 303 -9.46 -16.00 10.15
N LEU A 304 -9.41 -16.39 8.88
CA LEU A 304 -9.15 -17.79 8.49
C LEU A 304 -7.76 -18.26 8.92
N SER A 305 -6.84 -17.34 9.21
CA SER A 305 -5.50 -17.64 9.71
C SER A 305 -5.32 -17.04 11.09
N ALA A 306 -5.16 -17.88 12.10
CA ALA A 306 -4.84 -17.44 13.47
C ALA A 306 -3.45 -16.77 13.60
N LYS A 307 -2.57 -16.99 12.62
CA LYS A 307 -1.19 -16.45 12.64
C LYS A 307 -1.06 -15.03 12.06
N ARG A 308 -2.09 -14.54 11.35
CA ARG A 308 -2.04 -13.22 10.74
C ARG A 308 -2.72 -12.18 11.64
N PRO A 309 -2.17 -10.98 11.76
CA PRO A 309 -2.86 -9.90 12.44
C PRO A 309 -4.16 -9.55 11.72
N VAL A 310 -5.16 -9.13 12.47
CA VAL A 310 -6.39 -8.54 11.96
C VAL A 310 -6.35 -7.07 12.35
N PHE A 311 -6.41 -6.19 11.39
CA PHE A 311 -6.52 -4.75 11.61
C PHE A 311 -7.99 -4.36 11.58
N VAL A 312 -8.39 -3.51 12.50
CA VAL A 312 -9.72 -2.91 12.55
C VAL A 312 -9.57 -1.40 12.49
N ASP A 313 -10.04 -0.81 11.42
CA ASP A 313 -10.06 0.66 11.25
C ASP A 313 -11.47 1.19 11.47
N VAL A 314 -11.55 2.34 12.14
CA VAL A 314 -12.81 3.01 12.46
C VAL A 314 -12.91 4.30 11.65
N PHE A 315 -13.99 4.41 10.89
CA PHE A 315 -14.32 5.61 10.12
C PHE A 315 -15.52 6.31 10.75
N SER A 316 -15.40 7.62 10.89
CA SER A 316 -16.47 8.47 11.42
C SER A 316 -17.67 8.56 10.46
N PRO A 317 -18.81 9.12 10.90
CA PRO A 317 -19.94 9.40 10.00
C PRO A 317 -19.58 10.26 8.78
N ALA A 318 -18.55 11.09 8.88
CA ALA A 318 -18.01 11.89 7.77
C ALA A 318 -17.02 11.10 6.88
N GLY A 319 -16.78 9.82 7.17
CA GLY A 319 -15.85 8.99 6.41
C GLY A 319 -14.36 9.26 6.74
N ALA A 320 -14.05 9.97 7.81
CA ALA A 320 -12.68 10.20 8.24
C ALA A 320 -12.17 9.04 9.09
N TRP A 321 -10.91 8.67 8.92
CA TRP A 321 -10.24 7.63 9.69
C TRP A 321 -9.90 8.13 11.09
N VAL A 322 -10.64 7.66 12.10
CA VAL A 322 -10.60 8.18 13.48
C VAL A 322 -10.06 7.20 14.49
N GLY A 323 -9.88 5.94 14.12
CA GLY A 323 -9.32 4.93 15.03
C GLY A 323 -8.73 3.76 14.27
N THR A 324 -7.72 3.14 14.85
CA THR A 324 -7.10 1.93 14.34
C THR A 324 -6.70 1.04 15.50
N PHE A 325 -6.99 -0.25 15.39
CA PHE A 325 -6.80 -1.23 16.44
C PHE A 325 -6.33 -2.55 15.85
N GLU A 326 -5.52 -3.25 16.61
CA GLU A 326 -5.23 -4.65 16.39
C GLU A 326 -5.83 -5.44 17.55
N PRO A 327 -6.95 -6.15 17.37
CA PRO A 327 -7.52 -6.94 18.44
C PRO A 327 -6.53 -7.98 18.93
N PRO A 328 -6.36 -8.14 20.26
CA PRO A 328 -5.42 -9.11 20.81
C PRO A 328 -5.81 -10.53 20.39
N VAL A 329 -4.82 -11.37 20.15
CA VAL A 329 -5.04 -12.80 19.91
C VAL A 329 -5.37 -13.45 21.24
N LEU A 330 -6.63 -13.84 21.42
CA LEU A 330 -7.11 -14.52 22.61
C LEU A 330 -7.01 -16.04 22.41
N GLY A 331 -5.96 -16.65 22.94
CA GLY A 331 -5.81 -18.10 22.95
C GLY A 331 -5.63 -18.73 21.57
N ARG A 332 -6.25 -19.93 21.39
CA ARG A 332 -6.25 -20.68 20.13
C ARG A 332 -7.45 -20.37 19.24
N GLU A 333 -8.36 -19.54 19.73
CA GLU A 333 -9.58 -19.21 18.98
C GLU A 333 -9.27 -18.17 17.90
N PRO A 334 -9.82 -18.33 16.70
CA PRO A 334 -9.64 -17.39 15.60
C PRO A 334 -10.37 -16.06 15.86
N GLU A 335 -11.22 -16.00 16.85
CA GLU A 335 -12.02 -14.83 17.19
C GLU A 335 -11.31 -13.92 18.18
N ARG A 336 -11.34 -12.64 17.93
CA ARG A 336 -10.71 -11.59 18.72
C ARG A 336 -11.74 -10.57 19.14
N GLU A 337 -11.75 -10.21 20.42
CA GLU A 337 -12.62 -9.18 20.98
C GLU A 337 -11.86 -7.87 21.13
N LEU A 338 -12.50 -6.79 20.73
CA LEU A 338 -12.03 -5.43 20.91
C LEU A 338 -13.16 -4.59 21.52
N VAL A 339 -12.87 -3.89 22.60
CA VAL A 339 -13.79 -2.90 23.14
C VAL A 339 -13.43 -1.55 22.54
N LEU A 340 -14.35 -0.99 21.75
CA LEU A 340 -14.19 0.35 21.20
C LEU A 340 -14.52 1.41 22.29
N PRO A 341 -13.74 2.50 22.31
CA PRO A 341 -14.03 3.63 23.17
C PRO A 341 -15.37 4.29 22.80
N ASP A 342 -15.75 5.26 23.61
CA ASP A 342 -16.91 6.09 23.39
C ASP A 342 -16.95 6.68 21.98
N LEU A 343 -18.01 6.37 21.25
CA LEU A 343 -18.30 6.92 19.94
C LEU A 343 -19.37 8.02 20.08
N GLY A 344 -19.13 9.16 19.51
CA GLY A 344 -20.14 10.23 19.39
C GLY A 344 -21.36 9.79 18.57
N PRO A 345 -22.39 10.63 18.43
CA PRO A 345 -23.56 10.33 17.61
C PRO A 345 -23.19 10.07 16.14
N GLY A 346 -23.82 9.06 15.52
CA GLY A 346 -23.69 8.79 14.09
C GLY A 346 -23.45 7.34 13.73
N ILE A 347 -23.37 7.07 12.43
CA ILE A 347 -23.08 5.75 11.89
C ILE A 347 -21.58 5.67 11.63
N TYR A 348 -20.89 4.88 12.43
CA TYR A 348 -19.48 4.57 12.23
C TYR A 348 -19.33 3.31 11.39
N GLN A 349 -18.30 3.28 10.55
CA GLN A 349 -17.96 2.10 9.78
C GLN A 349 -16.67 1.51 10.33
N LEU A 350 -16.69 0.20 10.57
CA LEU A 350 -15.51 -0.56 10.91
C LEU A 350 -15.10 -1.40 9.71
N GLU A 351 -13.84 -1.35 9.37
CA GLU A 351 -13.25 -2.15 8.31
C GLU A 351 -12.20 -3.07 8.92
N ALA A 352 -12.41 -4.38 8.78
CA ALA A 352 -11.51 -5.39 9.29
C ALA A 352 -10.84 -6.14 8.15
N TYR A 353 -9.51 -6.29 8.20
CA TYR A 353 -8.72 -6.90 7.12
C TYR A 353 -7.36 -7.41 7.60
N HIS A 354 -6.70 -8.23 6.77
CA HIS A 354 -5.34 -8.72 7.04
C HIS A 354 -4.24 -7.86 6.42
N PHE A 355 -4.52 -7.21 5.28
CA PHE A 355 -3.50 -6.51 4.50
C PHE A 355 -3.79 -5.02 4.41
N THR A 356 -2.93 -4.21 4.99
CA THR A 356 -3.08 -2.75 5.05
C THR A 356 -2.99 -2.04 3.69
N ASN A 357 -2.36 -2.68 2.71
CA ASN A 357 -2.21 -2.13 1.36
C ASN A 357 -3.39 -2.47 0.43
N ARG A 358 -4.29 -3.37 0.85
CA ARG A 358 -5.46 -3.80 0.07
C ARG A 358 -6.67 -4.06 0.96
N PRO A 359 -7.12 -3.06 1.71
CA PRO A 359 -8.23 -3.25 2.64
C PRO A 359 -9.52 -3.71 1.94
N GLY A 360 -9.74 -3.36 0.67
CA GLY A 360 -10.96 -3.70 -0.07
C GLY A 360 -11.13 -5.17 -0.47
N GLU A 361 -10.06 -5.97 -0.53
CA GLU A 361 -10.13 -7.36 -1.03
C GLU A 361 -10.72 -8.35 -0.01
N SER A 362 -10.48 -8.13 1.28
CA SER A 362 -10.89 -9.07 2.34
C SER A 362 -11.59 -8.37 3.49
N THR A 363 -12.15 -7.21 3.24
CA THR A 363 -12.70 -6.36 4.28
C THR A 363 -14.05 -6.87 4.76
N ALA A 364 -14.15 -7.18 6.03
CA ALA A 364 -15.43 -7.30 6.71
C ALA A 364 -15.90 -5.89 7.08
N LEU A 365 -17.06 -5.51 6.58
CA LEU A 365 -17.67 -4.22 6.88
C LEU A 365 -18.66 -4.38 8.02
N VAL A 366 -18.43 -3.68 9.10
CA VAL A 366 -19.35 -3.59 10.24
C VAL A 366 -19.74 -2.16 10.43
N ARG A 367 -21.00 -1.87 10.62
CA ARG A 367 -21.50 -0.53 10.89
C ARG A 367 -22.10 -0.46 12.28
N ILE A 368 -21.74 0.58 12.99
CA ILE A 368 -22.25 0.85 14.32
C ILE A 368 -22.96 2.19 14.27
N ALA A 369 -24.20 2.23 14.70
CA ALA A 369 -24.88 3.49 14.97
C ALA A 369 -24.71 3.80 16.46
N SER A 370 -24.00 4.85 16.77
CA SER A 370 -24.08 5.48 18.08
C SER A 370 -25.32 6.36 18.07
N SER A 371 -26.36 5.99 18.78
CA SER A 371 -27.63 6.69 18.71
C SER A 371 -28.25 6.90 20.09
N ASP A 372 -28.84 8.07 20.24
CA ASP A 372 -29.83 8.39 21.26
C ASP A 372 -31.20 7.73 20.96
N ALA A 373 -32.27 8.16 21.63
CA ALA A 373 -33.61 7.59 21.45
C ALA A 373 -34.13 7.70 20.00
N ASP A 374 -33.63 8.66 19.21
CA ASP A 374 -34.04 8.89 17.82
C ASP A 374 -33.21 8.13 16.78
N GLY A 375 -32.34 7.24 17.21
CA GLY A 375 -31.44 6.49 16.33
C GLY A 375 -32.15 5.68 15.25
N LEU A 376 -33.33 5.13 15.50
CA LEU A 376 -34.12 4.43 14.49
C LEU A 376 -34.52 5.37 13.35
N ARG A 377 -34.97 6.59 13.66
CA ARG A 377 -35.33 7.59 12.64
C ARG A 377 -34.13 7.98 11.79
N THR A 378 -32.96 8.14 12.42
CA THR A 378 -31.70 8.42 11.71
C THR A 378 -31.33 7.27 10.76
N LEU A 379 -31.46 6.02 11.20
CA LEU A 379 -31.20 4.85 10.34
C LEU A 379 -32.18 4.78 9.18
N VAL A 380 -33.47 5.00 9.44
CA VAL A 380 -34.52 5.02 8.40
C VAL A 380 -34.26 6.15 7.38
N ALA A 381 -33.91 7.35 7.84
CA ALA A 381 -33.56 8.46 6.95
C ALA A 381 -32.36 8.08 6.06
N ARG A 382 -31.32 7.52 6.65
CA ARG A 382 -30.14 7.07 5.91
C ARG A 382 -30.44 6.01 4.87
N GLN A 383 -31.28 5.02 5.20
CA GLN A 383 -31.74 4.03 4.22
C GLN A 383 -32.50 4.66 3.04
N LYS A 384 -33.36 5.63 3.31
CA LYS A 384 -34.08 6.36 2.25
C LYS A 384 -33.16 7.16 1.34
N ASP A 385 -32.14 7.80 1.90
CA ASP A 385 -31.14 8.54 1.13
C ASP A 385 -30.36 7.59 0.22
N ASP A 386 -29.93 6.45 0.75
CA ASP A 386 -29.19 5.44 -0.02
C ASP A 386 -30.04 4.80 -1.13
N LEU A 387 -31.36 4.62 -0.92
CA LEU A 387 -32.30 4.16 -1.96
C LEU A 387 -32.40 5.15 -3.14
N SER A 388 -32.22 6.44 -2.87
CA SER A 388 -32.27 7.47 -3.93
C SER A 388 -31.03 7.51 -4.79
N VAL A 389 -29.89 7.05 -4.28
CA VAL A 389 -28.56 7.11 -4.92
C VAL A 389 -28.18 5.80 -5.60
N THR A 390 -28.65 4.67 -5.10
CA THR A 390 -28.28 3.34 -5.60
C THR A 390 -29.27 2.88 -6.67
N ARG A 391 -28.76 2.61 -7.88
CA ARG A 391 -29.49 1.90 -8.97
C ARG A 391 -29.78 0.42 -8.63
N LEU A 392 -30.13 0.12 -7.41
CA LEU A 392 -30.64 -1.20 -6.99
C LEU A 392 -32.09 -1.43 -7.46
N GLU A 393 -32.55 -0.61 -8.37
CA GLU A 393 -33.91 -0.52 -8.91
C GLU A 393 -34.43 -1.81 -9.55
N LYS A 394 -33.53 -2.77 -9.88
CA LYS A 394 -33.99 -4.04 -10.48
C LYS A 394 -34.38 -5.11 -9.46
N GLU A 395 -33.87 -5.05 -8.24
CA GLU A 395 -34.13 -6.06 -7.21
C GLU A 395 -35.11 -5.60 -6.14
N TRP A 396 -35.32 -4.29 -6.01
CA TRP A 396 -36.16 -3.68 -5.00
C TRP A 396 -37.21 -2.80 -5.66
N ASP A 397 -38.45 -3.00 -5.28
CA ASP A 397 -39.48 -1.98 -5.52
C ASP A 397 -39.21 -0.83 -4.55
N ALA A 398 -38.50 0.18 -5.01
CA ALA A 398 -38.07 1.31 -4.19
C ALA A 398 -39.24 2.06 -3.54
N GLU A 399 -40.42 2.03 -4.15
CA GLU A 399 -41.62 2.64 -3.57
C GLU A 399 -42.16 1.82 -2.40
N LEU A 400 -42.23 0.50 -2.54
CA LEU A 400 -42.65 -0.38 -1.44
C LEU A 400 -41.64 -0.32 -0.29
N GLU A 401 -40.35 -0.25 -0.59
CA GLU A 401 -39.31 -0.07 0.40
C GLU A 401 -39.49 1.21 1.19
N ARG A 402 -39.74 2.33 0.52
CA ARG A 402 -40.00 3.61 1.19
C ARG A 402 -41.27 3.53 2.06
N LYS A 403 -42.33 2.92 1.57
CA LYS A 403 -43.57 2.74 2.35
C LYS A 403 -43.35 1.91 3.61
N TRP A 404 -42.55 0.86 3.53
CA TRP A 404 -42.17 0.05 4.67
C TRP A 404 -41.33 0.87 5.67
N LEU A 405 -40.29 1.56 5.20
CA LEU A 405 -39.43 2.40 6.01
C LEU A 405 -40.19 3.54 6.71
N ASP A 406 -41.22 4.12 6.07
CA ASP A 406 -42.05 5.18 6.63
C ASP A 406 -42.84 4.75 7.88
N ARG A 407 -43.13 3.45 7.98
CA ARG A 407 -43.92 2.88 9.07
C ARG A 407 -43.13 2.45 10.28
N LEU A 408 -41.84 2.19 10.09
CA LEU A 408 -40.97 1.63 11.14
C LEU A 408 -40.90 2.47 12.42
N PRO A 409 -40.83 3.83 12.35
CA PRO A 409 -40.74 4.65 13.56
C PRO A 409 -41.97 4.61 14.43
N ASP A 410 -43.11 4.20 13.88
CA ASP A 410 -44.41 4.18 14.57
C ASP A 410 -44.75 2.79 15.15
N LEU A 411 -43.89 1.81 14.92
CA LEU A 411 -44.09 0.47 15.43
C LEU A 411 -43.71 0.36 16.91
N ALA A 412 -44.57 -0.22 17.70
CA ALA A 412 -44.28 -0.56 19.10
C ALA A 412 -43.48 -1.87 19.19
N LEU A 413 -42.17 -1.78 18.95
CA LEU A 413 -41.25 -2.92 18.98
C LEU A 413 -40.78 -3.21 20.41
N ASP A 414 -40.55 -4.48 20.73
CA ASP A 414 -39.84 -4.85 21.94
C ASP A 414 -38.29 -4.73 21.73
N GLY A 415 -37.52 -4.96 22.80
CA GLY A 415 -36.06 -4.76 22.71
C GLY A 415 -35.35 -5.74 21.74
N VAL A 416 -35.91 -6.93 21.52
CA VAL A 416 -35.35 -7.93 20.58
C VAL A 416 -35.68 -7.55 19.15
N GLU A 417 -36.93 -7.16 18.90
CA GLU A 417 -37.41 -6.70 17.60
C GLU A 417 -36.67 -5.41 17.16
N ASP A 418 -36.53 -4.44 18.07
CA ASP A 418 -35.78 -3.20 17.80
C ASP A 418 -34.31 -3.48 17.48
N THR A 419 -33.66 -4.37 18.23
CA THR A 419 -32.27 -4.78 17.96
C THR A 419 -32.13 -5.45 16.59
N ARG A 420 -33.04 -6.36 16.25
CA ARG A 420 -33.06 -7.03 14.93
C ARG A 420 -33.29 -6.04 13.80
N LEU A 421 -34.24 -5.14 13.96
CA LEU A 421 -34.51 -4.10 12.96
C LEU A 421 -33.31 -3.19 12.73
N ARG A 422 -32.65 -2.73 13.78
CA ARG A 422 -31.44 -1.89 13.66
C ARG A 422 -30.30 -2.67 13.01
N ALA A 423 -30.12 -3.93 13.37
CA ALA A 423 -29.11 -4.79 12.73
C ALA A 423 -29.40 -4.98 11.24
N PHE A 424 -30.66 -5.17 10.85
CA PHE A 424 -31.07 -5.22 9.46
C PHE A 424 -30.78 -3.91 8.73
N LEU A 425 -31.22 -2.76 9.25
CA LEU A 425 -31.02 -1.47 8.61
C LEU A 425 -29.53 -1.14 8.45
N LEU A 426 -28.71 -1.40 9.46
CA LEU A 426 -27.25 -1.21 9.36
C LEU A 426 -26.60 -2.18 8.38
N GLY A 427 -26.98 -3.45 8.45
CA GLY A 427 -26.37 -4.52 7.66
C GLY A 427 -26.70 -4.44 6.17
N THR A 428 -27.84 -3.84 5.81
CA THR A 428 -28.31 -3.74 4.42
C THR A 428 -27.95 -2.43 3.73
N LEU A 429 -27.28 -1.49 4.41
CA LEU A 429 -26.71 -0.32 3.74
C LEU A 429 -25.70 -0.74 2.65
N PRO A 430 -25.63 -0.02 1.53
CA PRO A 430 -24.69 -0.33 0.46
C PRO A 430 -23.26 -0.47 0.96
N PRO A 431 -22.54 -1.53 0.56
CA PRO A 431 -21.16 -1.71 0.99
C PRO A 431 -20.25 -0.68 0.34
N ARG A 432 -19.54 0.07 1.18
CA ARG A 432 -18.52 1.04 0.77
C ARG A 432 -17.26 0.80 1.58
N VAL A 433 -16.10 1.01 0.97
CA VAL A 433 -14.80 0.94 1.64
C VAL A 433 -14.17 2.32 1.60
N HIS A 434 -13.75 2.80 2.75
CA HIS A 434 -13.00 4.04 2.87
C HIS A 434 -11.50 3.77 2.69
N GLY A 435 -10.99 2.79 3.40
CA GLY A 435 -9.56 2.51 3.49
C GLY A 435 -8.77 3.65 4.14
N PRO A 436 -7.73 3.37 4.90
CA PRO A 436 -6.90 4.41 5.49
C PRO A 436 -6.18 5.21 4.38
N PRO A 437 -6.28 6.54 4.38
CA PRO A 437 -5.69 7.37 3.33
C PRO A 437 -4.17 7.35 3.40
N VAL A 438 -3.51 7.21 2.25
CA VAL A 438 -2.06 7.30 2.13
C VAL A 438 -1.68 8.78 2.00
N ALA A 439 -1.06 9.33 3.05
CA ALA A 439 -0.63 10.71 3.09
C ALA A 439 0.77 10.93 2.52
N LEU A 440 1.66 9.95 2.68
CA LEU A 440 3.03 10.01 2.17
C LEU A 440 3.51 8.61 1.78
N MET A 441 4.19 8.54 0.63
CA MET A 441 4.93 7.37 0.18
C MET A 441 6.31 7.82 -0.31
N THR A 442 7.37 7.42 0.39
CA THR A 442 8.72 7.93 0.09
C THR A 442 9.41 7.18 -1.04
N ARG A 443 9.01 5.94 -1.29
CA ARG A 443 9.71 5.02 -2.20
C ARG A 443 10.00 5.59 -3.58
N ASP A 444 9.01 6.17 -4.23
CA ASP A 444 9.17 6.69 -5.59
C ASP A 444 9.96 8.00 -5.60
N ARG A 445 9.76 8.84 -4.58
CA ARG A 445 10.56 10.06 -4.35
C ARG A 445 12.04 9.70 -4.17
N ASP A 446 12.34 8.74 -3.31
CA ASP A 446 13.70 8.36 -2.97
C ASP A 446 14.38 7.64 -4.14
N ARG A 447 13.65 6.83 -4.91
CA ARG A 447 14.13 6.23 -6.17
C ARG A 447 14.45 7.31 -7.20
N THR A 448 13.58 8.31 -7.37
CA THR A 448 13.80 9.40 -8.30
C THR A 448 15.00 10.24 -7.89
N ALA A 449 15.10 10.61 -6.61
CA ALA A 449 16.24 11.34 -6.06
C ALA A 449 17.55 10.55 -6.22
N MET A 450 17.52 9.25 -5.96
CA MET A 450 18.68 8.37 -6.17
C MET A 450 19.07 8.28 -7.64
N ALA A 451 18.10 8.15 -8.55
CA ALA A 451 18.37 8.14 -9.99
C ALA A 451 18.97 9.45 -10.48
N GLU A 452 18.48 10.58 -10.01
CA GLU A 452 19.06 11.90 -10.31
C GLU A 452 20.49 12.05 -9.75
N ALA A 453 20.72 11.62 -8.52
CA ALA A 453 22.05 11.61 -7.91
C ALA A 453 23.01 10.73 -8.71
N LYS A 454 22.62 9.52 -9.08
CA LYS A 454 23.38 8.61 -9.96
C LYS A 454 23.69 9.27 -11.29
N ARG A 455 22.72 9.91 -11.93
CA ARG A 455 22.92 10.63 -13.19
C ARG A 455 23.95 11.75 -13.07
N LYS A 456 23.90 12.56 -12.00
CA LYS A 456 24.90 13.62 -11.74
C LYS A 456 26.30 13.05 -11.54
N TRP A 457 26.42 11.99 -10.76
CA TRP A 457 27.68 11.28 -10.54
C TRP A 457 28.21 10.65 -11.83
N THR A 458 27.37 10.03 -12.64
CA THR A 458 27.74 9.43 -13.94
C THR A 458 28.30 10.51 -14.89
N ILE A 459 27.65 11.69 -14.96
CA ILE A 459 28.16 12.80 -15.75
C ILE A 459 29.54 13.27 -15.22
N GLY A 460 29.68 13.44 -13.90
CA GLY A 460 30.95 13.79 -13.26
C GLY A 460 32.05 12.76 -13.54
N LEU A 461 31.74 11.46 -13.46
CA LEU A 461 32.68 10.38 -13.76
C LEU A 461 33.05 10.33 -15.26
N ARG A 462 32.12 10.58 -16.17
CA ARG A 462 32.40 10.73 -17.60
C ARG A 462 33.38 11.88 -17.86
N ILE A 463 33.12 13.05 -17.25
CA ILE A 463 34.04 14.21 -17.36
C ILE A 463 35.40 13.88 -16.78
N TYR A 464 35.47 13.21 -15.62
CA TYR A 464 36.74 12.79 -15.01
C TYR A 464 37.50 11.81 -15.91
N MET A 465 36.86 10.78 -16.42
CA MET A 465 37.50 9.73 -17.25
C MET A 465 37.93 10.27 -18.62
N LEU A 466 37.08 10.98 -19.32
CA LEU A 466 37.38 11.54 -20.66
C LEU A 466 38.26 12.78 -20.57
N GLY A 467 37.91 13.72 -19.72
CA GLY A 467 38.67 14.98 -19.53
C GLY A 467 39.99 14.73 -18.83
N GLY A 468 39.97 14.03 -17.69
CA GLY A 468 41.21 13.66 -16.96
C GLY A 468 42.11 12.73 -17.79
N GLY A 469 41.54 11.74 -18.46
CA GLY A 469 42.24 10.87 -19.40
C GLY A 469 42.85 11.65 -20.57
N GLY A 470 42.10 12.59 -21.15
CA GLY A 470 42.58 13.47 -22.20
C GLY A 470 43.76 14.38 -21.77
N ILE A 471 43.62 15.02 -20.60
CA ILE A 471 44.71 15.84 -20.00
C ILE A 471 45.93 14.97 -19.73
N PHE A 472 45.73 13.75 -19.18
CA PHE A 472 46.82 12.81 -18.93
C PHE A 472 47.52 12.40 -20.23
N LEU A 473 46.82 12.03 -21.28
CA LEU A 473 47.38 11.68 -22.57
C LEU A 473 48.10 12.85 -23.23
N PHE A 474 47.56 14.06 -23.11
CA PHE A 474 48.21 15.30 -23.60
C PHE A 474 49.51 15.55 -22.87
N ALA A 475 49.52 15.53 -21.53
CA ALA A 475 50.71 15.73 -20.71
C ALA A 475 51.77 14.69 -21.03
N MET A 476 51.38 13.43 -21.21
CA MET A 476 52.28 12.36 -21.60
C MET A 476 52.91 12.59 -22.98
N THR A 477 52.08 12.94 -23.95
CA THR A 477 52.54 13.23 -25.31
C THR A 477 53.51 14.41 -25.30
N TRP A 478 53.17 15.46 -24.56
CA TRP A 478 54.02 16.65 -24.43
C TRP A 478 55.35 16.34 -23.76
N LEU A 479 55.36 15.61 -22.61
CA LEU A 479 56.59 15.20 -21.92
C LEU A 479 57.46 14.29 -22.81
N MET A 480 56.84 13.38 -23.55
CA MET A 480 57.55 12.51 -24.48
C MET A 480 58.22 13.27 -25.61
N ILE A 481 57.51 14.24 -26.24
CA ILE A 481 58.09 15.08 -27.31
C ILE A 481 59.25 15.89 -26.75
N ARG A 482 59.10 16.46 -25.55
CA ARG A 482 60.16 17.27 -24.89
C ARG A 482 61.38 16.43 -24.54
N ALA A 483 61.18 15.25 -23.94
CA ALA A 483 62.28 14.33 -23.57
C ALA A 483 63.06 13.85 -24.79
N HIS A 484 62.37 13.54 -25.88
CA HIS A 484 63.04 13.14 -27.12
C HIS A 484 63.70 14.31 -27.86
N GLY A 485 63.21 15.54 -27.67
CA GLY A 485 63.82 16.76 -28.18
C GLY A 485 65.18 17.02 -27.53
N GLN A 486 65.22 17.06 -26.21
CA GLN A 486 66.41 17.36 -25.40
C GLN A 486 67.48 16.22 -25.52
N GLY A 487 67.03 14.96 -25.51
CA GLY A 487 67.94 13.84 -25.69
C GLY A 487 68.68 13.84 -27.06
N ALA A 488 67.97 14.23 -28.12
CA ALA A 488 68.57 14.34 -29.46
C ALA A 488 69.63 15.49 -29.57
N GLU A 489 69.41 16.59 -28.89
CA GLU A 489 70.35 17.71 -28.86
C GLU A 489 71.60 17.39 -28.06
N THR A 490 71.47 16.74 -26.91
CA THR A 490 72.62 16.26 -26.10
C THR A 490 73.45 15.25 -26.84
N THR A 491 72.79 14.26 -27.48
CA THR A 491 73.47 13.21 -28.26
C THR A 491 74.23 13.83 -29.46
N LEU A 492 73.62 14.78 -30.16
CA LEU A 492 74.29 15.49 -31.26
C LEU A 492 75.50 16.24 -30.76
N LYS A 493 75.41 16.84 -29.60
CA LYS A 493 76.52 17.63 -29.00
C LYS A 493 77.67 16.70 -28.57
N GLU A 494 77.37 15.60 -27.88
CA GLU A 494 78.33 14.60 -27.45
C GLU A 494 79.04 13.90 -28.65
N LEU A 495 78.29 13.55 -29.70
CA LEU A 495 78.83 12.94 -30.90
C LEU A 495 79.65 13.91 -31.75
N SER A 496 79.30 15.20 -31.74
CA SER A 496 80.10 16.22 -32.43
C SER A 496 81.42 16.55 -31.71
N GLU A 497 81.47 16.39 -30.39
CA GLU A 497 82.64 16.53 -29.55
C GLU A 497 83.60 15.32 -29.62
N LEU A 498 83.05 14.12 -29.89
CA LEU A 498 83.87 12.90 -29.92
C LEU A 498 84.48 12.53 -31.28
N ASN A 499 84.04 13.13 -32.39
CA ASN A 499 84.45 12.72 -33.73
C ASN A 499 84.64 13.87 -34.70
N GLU A 500 85.84 14.42 -34.81
CA GLU A 500 86.24 15.56 -35.72
C GLU A 500 86.28 15.22 -37.22
N GLY A 501 85.75 14.05 -37.65
CA GLY A 501 85.87 13.55 -39.05
C GLY A 501 84.64 12.97 -39.68
N VAL A 502 83.50 13.02 -39.02
CA VAL A 502 82.26 12.39 -39.55
C VAL A 502 81.40 13.40 -40.32
N ASP A 503 80.88 12.99 -41.46
CA ASP A 503 79.95 13.80 -42.27
C ASP A 503 78.74 14.22 -41.44
N GLN A 504 78.70 15.52 -41.07
CA GLN A 504 77.68 16.11 -40.25
C GLN A 504 76.25 15.92 -40.84
N GLN A 505 76.15 15.77 -42.16
CA GLN A 505 74.85 15.53 -42.82
C GLN A 505 74.34 14.12 -42.57
N ALA A 506 75.22 13.09 -42.67
CA ALA A 506 74.84 11.71 -42.39
C ALA A 506 74.46 11.49 -40.92
N LEU A 507 75.13 12.16 -39.99
CA LEU A 507 74.84 12.12 -38.55
C LEU A 507 73.49 12.76 -38.22
N THR A 508 73.21 13.94 -38.80
CA THR A 508 71.90 14.62 -38.60
C THR A 508 70.72 13.81 -39.19
N GLU A 509 70.93 13.11 -40.27
CA GLU A 509 69.93 12.29 -40.91
C GLU A 509 69.66 11.00 -40.10
N ALA A 510 70.69 10.35 -39.56
CA ALA A 510 70.57 9.20 -38.67
C ALA A 510 69.84 9.54 -37.37
N VAL A 511 70.20 10.65 -36.73
CA VAL A 511 69.53 11.14 -35.52
C VAL A 511 68.06 11.52 -35.81
N ARG A 512 67.76 12.14 -36.95
CA ARG A 512 66.42 12.46 -37.38
C ARG A 512 65.58 11.19 -37.59
N LYS A 513 66.16 10.15 -38.18
CA LYS A 513 65.50 8.84 -38.42
C LYS A 513 65.24 8.14 -37.09
N ALA A 514 66.21 8.08 -36.18
CA ALA A 514 66.09 7.53 -34.85
C ALA A 514 65.01 8.26 -34.03
N ARG A 515 65.01 9.58 -34.06
CA ARG A 515 63.99 10.41 -33.38
C ARG A 515 62.59 10.17 -33.93
N ARG A 516 62.41 10.04 -35.26
CA ARG A 516 61.13 9.70 -35.86
C ARG A 516 60.65 8.29 -35.44
N ALA A 517 61.54 7.33 -35.40
CA ALA A 517 61.22 5.97 -34.98
C ALA A 517 60.83 5.90 -33.49
N ALA A 518 61.54 6.64 -32.63
CA ALA A 518 61.22 6.71 -31.21
C ALA A 518 59.89 7.47 -30.94
N LEU A 519 59.62 8.56 -31.66
CA LEU A 519 58.33 9.28 -31.61
C LEU A 519 57.18 8.38 -32.08
N LEU A 520 57.33 7.64 -33.16
CA LEU A 520 56.30 6.74 -33.66
C LEU A 520 55.98 5.59 -32.65
N ARG A 521 57.05 5.03 -32.02
CA ARG A 521 56.84 4.04 -30.95
C ARG A 521 56.11 4.62 -29.76
N GLY A 522 56.49 5.83 -29.32
CA GLY A 522 55.82 6.51 -28.21
C GLY A 522 54.39 6.88 -28.53
N LEU A 523 54.10 7.40 -29.74
CA LEU A 523 52.74 7.64 -30.20
C LEU A 523 51.89 6.33 -30.23
N GLY A 524 52.49 5.22 -30.59
CA GLY A 524 51.84 3.91 -30.52
C GLY A 524 51.41 3.55 -29.09
N VAL A 525 52.25 3.77 -28.10
CA VAL A 525 51.92 3.58 -26.68
C VAL A 525 50.79 4.49 -26.22
N VAL A 526 50.85 5.77 -26.59
CA VAL A 526 49.76 6.73 -26.29
C VAL A 526 48.45 6.29 -26.93
N ALA A 527 48.48 5.82 -28.17
CA ALA A 527 47.30 5.33 -28.86
C ALA A 527 46.66 4.07 -28.18
N VAL A 528 47.52 3.13 -27.72
CA VAL A 528 47.03 1.97 -26.96
C VAL A 528 46.36 2.38 -25.64
N MET A 529 46.97 3.34 -24.93
CA MET A 529 46.40 3.87 -23.70
C MET A 529 45.09 4.64 -23.94
N ALA A 530 45.01 5.41 -24.99
CA ALA A 530 43.77 6.09 -25.40
C ALA A 530 42.68 5.06 -25.71
N GLY A 531 43.03 4.01 -26.45
CA GLY A 531 42.14 2.88 -26.71
C GLY A 531 41.66 2.18 -25.43
N GLY A 532 42.55 1.99 -24.46
CA GLY A 532 42.23 1.45 -23.14
C GLY A 532 41.26 2.30 -22.34
N ILE A 533 41.47 3.63 -22.32
CA ILE A 533 40.57 4.57 -21.65
C ILE A 533 39.19 4.54 -22.32
N ILE A 534 39.13 4.62 -23.65
CA ILE A 534 37.88 4.59 -24.41
C ILE A 534 37.15 3.26 -24.17
N LEU A 535 37.87 2.13 -24.23
CA LEU A 535 37.29 0.81 -23.96
C LEU A 535 36.69 0.72 -22.53
N THR A 536 37.43 1.27 -21.56
CA THR A 536 36.95 1.27 -20.17
C THR A 536 35.69 2.13 -20.03
N VAL A 537 35.64 3.31 -20.66
CA VAL A 537 34.43 4.16 -20.66
C VAL A 537 33.27 3.44 -21.33
N VAL A 538 33.48 2.78 -22.46
CA VAL A 538 32.45 2.01 -23.17
C VAL A 538 31.96 0.82 -22.31
N LEU A 539 32.86 0.14 -21.62
CA LEU A 539 32.48 -0.94 -20.72
C LEU A 539 31.67 -0.43 -19.51
N LEU A 540 32.10 0.67 -18.91
CA LEU A 540 31.35 1.30 -17.81
C LEU A 540 29.98 1.81 -18.28
N GLU A 541 29.90 2.37 -19.47
CA GLU A 541 28.65 2.81 -20.09
C GLU A 541 27.66 1.63 -20.21
N ASN A 542 28.09 0.53 -20.81
CA ASN A 542 27.22 -0.62 -21.08
C ASN A 542 26.93 -1.47 -19.84
N LEU A 543 27.78 -1.51 -18.83
CA LEU A 543 27.61 -2.38 -17.67
C LEU A 543 27.04 -1.67 -16.43
N LEU A 544 27.31 -0.39 -16.26
CA LEU A 544 27.03 0.31 -15.01
C LEU A 544 26.21 1.59 -15.19
N TRP A 545 26.33 2.27 -16.35
CA TRP A 545 25.74 3.60 -16.51
C TRP A 545 24.46 3.63 -17.35
N GLU A 546 24.13 2.53 -18.05
CA GLU A 546 22.86 2.37 -18.78
C GLU A 546 21.73 1.70 -17.96
N MET A 547 22.02 1.27 -16.71
CA MET A 547 20.99 0.64 -15.87
C MET A 547 20.22 1.67 -15.04
#